data_54e7a9e16516b63380dd6097f6a4e757
#
_entry.id   54e7a9e16516b63380dd6097f6a4e757
#
_cell.length_a   1.000
_cell.length_b   1.000
_cell.length_c   1.000
_cell.angle_alpha   90.00
_cell.angle_beta   90.00
_cell.angle_gamma   90.00
#
_symmetry.space_group_name_H-M   'P 1'
#
loop_
_entity.id
_entity.type
_entity.pdbx_description
1 polymer ?
#
loop_
_entity_poly.entity_id
_entity_poly.type
_entity_poly.pdbx_seq_one_letter_code
_entity_poly.pdbx_strand_id
1 'polypeptide(L)'
;MTMTNAQLLKRLDRIEKAAMTTSGMNAGLLNPEQSKEFFRMAFDTTPFSQLHRKEMRKAKQGELDKIAIGGRILRKKTENSDDNYRAGVQTSKIEYNTKAIRLPWEITEELLRENIEGEGYEDTVMALMSTQLGIDLEDLHWNGDTESSDGMLSINDGWLKKIKKSKESHIVDHAKLVTGTGEAAAANGFGKGSIFALSGAMPNKYKNSNLRWIMSPSRREKWIEYLTNRPTGAGDAALLGVGDQVNKPMGYGIVTVPSLEDDVIILADPKNFIAVNTYDTRVRKTTEGKTAVMEDKRFYVIHFDDDAVIQEMDAVAILTNIPDTFGA
;
A
#
# COMPACT_ATOMS: atom_id res chain seq x y z
N MET A 1 15.33 5.60 5.52
CA MET A 1 16.15 5.70 6.74
C MET A 1 15.73 4.58 7.67
N THR A 2 16.54 3.54 7.81
CA THR A 2 16.30 2.45 8.75
C THR A 2 16.53 2.97 10.16
N MET A 3 15.52 2.90 10.99
CA MET A 3 15.62 3.26 12.41
C MET A 3 16.58 2.31 13.12
N THR A 4 17.51 2.85 13.90
CA THR A 4 18.40 2.06 14.74
C THR A 4 17.65 1.46 15.94
N ASN A 5 18.05 0.27 16.41
CA ASN A 5 17.47 -0.39 17.59
C ASN A 5 17.38 0.54 18.83
N ALA A 6 18.35 1.46 18.98
CA ALA A 6 18.31 2.46 20.05
C ALA A 6 17.20 3.51 19.89
N GLN A 7 16.78 3.81 18.67
CA GLN A 7 15.64 4.69 18.40
C GLN A 7 14.32 3.97 18.61
N LEU A 8 14.25 2.66 18.31
CA LEU A 8 13.12 1.80 18.61
C LEU A 8 12.93 1.64 20.12
N LEU A 9 13.99 1.38 20.88
CA LEU A 9 13.94 1.30 22.34
C LEU A 9 13.51 2.62 23.00
N LYS A 10 14.04 3.77 22.55
CA LYS A 10 13.57 5.07 23.03
C LYS A 10 12.12 5.38 22.68
N ARG A 11 11.60 4.78 21.60
CA ARG A 11 10.22 4.89 21.21
C ARG A 11 9.31 4.02 22.09
N LEU A 12 9.75 2.77 22.38
CA LEU A 12 9.10 1.88 23.34
C LEU A 12 9.03 2.52 24.74
N ASP A 13 10.14 3.05 25.28
CA ASP A 13 10.18 3.78 26.55
C ASP A 13 9.24 5.00 26.59
N ARG A 14 9.00 5.63 25.45
CA ARG A 14 8.08 6.77 25.36
C ARG A 14 6.62 6.32 25.34
N ILE A 15 6.34 5.16 24.77
CA ILE A 15 5.03 4.49 24.77
C ILE A 15 4.72 4.00 26.18
N GLU A 16 5.67 3.35 26.85
CA GLU A 16 5.55 2.94 28.25
C GLU A 16 5.27 4.13 29.21
N LYS A 17 5.97 5.22 29.04
CA LYS A 17 5.75 6.44 29.85
C LYS A 17 4.43 7.15 29.56
N ALA A 18 3.89 7.02 28.34
CA ALA A 18 2.57 7.56 28.02
C ALA A 18 1.41 6.65 28.54
N ALA A 19 1.66 5.35 28.63
CA ALA A 19 0.69 4.37 29.16
C ALA A 19 0.55 4.37 30.70
N MET A 20 1.56 4.85 31.44
CA MET A 20 1.64 4.72 32.91
C MET A 20 0.93 5.83 33.72
N THR A 21 0.01 6.60 33.18
CA THR A 21 -0.82 7.48 33.99
C THR A 21 -2.18 6.86 34.27
N THR A 22 -2.32 6.30 35.45
CA THR A 22 -3.55 5.68 36.01
C THR A 22 -4.79 6.59 36.00
N SER A 23 -4.66 7.87 35.79
CA SER A 23 -5.80 8.81 35.66
C SER A 23 -6.49 8.84 34.31
N GLY A 24 -5.88 8.23 33.26
CA GLY A 24 -6.46 8.14 31.92
C GLY A 24 -7.27 6.83 31.66
N MET A 25 -7.15 5.84 32.54
CA MET A 25 -7.75 4.52 32.35
C MET A 25 -9.24 4.41 32.72
N ASN A 26 -9.80 5.42 33.39
CA ASN A 26 -11.21 5.41 33.84
C ASN A 26 -12.22 5.93 32.81
N ALA A 27 -11.79 6.42 31.65
CA ALA A 27 -12.70 6.83 30.59
C ALA A 27 -12.60 5.80 29.46
N GLY A 28 -13.64 5.03 29.19
CA GLY A 28 -13.71 3.97 28.19
C GLY A 28 -13.40 4.35 26.72
N LEU A 29 -12.55 5.36 26.54
CA LEU A 29 -11.98 5.87 25.29
C LEU A 29 -10.48 6.01 25.48
N LEU A 30 -9.70 5.38 24.62
CA LEU A 30 -8.28 5.68 24.51
C LEU A 30 -8.08 7.17 24.17
N ASN A 31 -7.05 7.77 24.75
CA ASN A 31 -6.70 9.15 24.47
C ASN A 31 -6.48 9.32 22.94
N PRO A 32 -6.90 10.43 22.30
CA PRO A 32 -6.66 10.67 20.87
C PRO A 32 -5.21 10.49 20.41
N GLU A 33 -4.25 10.71 21.29
CA GLU A 33 -2.82 10.48 21.01
C GLU A 33 -2.48 8.99 20.93
N GLN A 34 -3.01 8.16 21.80
CA GLN A 34 -2.84 6.69 21.79
C GLN A 34 -3.51 6.07 20.57
N SER A 35 -4.69 6.54 20.20
CA SER A 35 -5.34 6.11 18.96
C SER A 35 -4.52 6.45 17.73
N LYS A 36 -3.91 7.63 17.65
CA LYS A 36 -3.03 8.02 16.55
C LYS A 36 -1.76 7.16 16.48
N GLU A 37 -1.16 6.84 17.63
CA GLU A 37 0.05 6.00 17.66
C GLU A 37 -0.26 4.57 17.24
N PHE A 38 -1.39 4.00 17.68
CA PHE A 38 -1.88 2.70 17.24
C PHE A 38 -2.03 2.66 15.70
N PHE A 39 -2.71 3.65 15.11
CA PHE A 39 -2.87 3.72 13.66
C PHE A 39 -1.56 3.93 12.94
N ARG A 40 -0.65 4.71 13.50
CA ARG A 40 0.66 4.87 12.91
C ARG A 40 1.45 3.57 12.88
N MET A 41 1.42 2.75 13.94
CA MET A 41 2.03 1.42 13.94
C MET A 41 1.38 0.50 12.89
N ALA A 42 0.06 0.50 12.79
CA ALA A 42 -0.66 -0.27 11.79
C ALA A 42 -0.26 0.11 10.36
N PHE A 43 -0.23 1.41 10.05
CA PHE A 43 0.09 1.89 8.71
C PHE A 43 1.57 1.85 8.34
N ASP A 44 2.49 1.69 9.27
CA ASP A 44 3.92 1.63 8.99
C ASP A 44 4.47 0.19 8.98
N THR A 45 3.59 -0.81 8.94
CA THR A 45 3.94 -2.23 9.07
C THR A 45 4.71 -2.77 7.87
N THR A 46 4.38 -2.33 6.66
CA THR A 46 4.98 -2.85 5.42
C THR A 46 5.79 -1.79 4.67
N PRO A 47 6.76 -2.18 3.83
CA PRO A 47 7.54 -1.23 3.04
C PRO A 47 6.68 -0.34 2.14
N PHE A 48 5.61 -0.86 1.56
CA PHE A 48 4.71 -0.10 0.70
C PHE A 48 3.84 0.87 1.50
N SER A 49 3.39 0.45 2.68
CA SER A 49 2.56 1.29 3.56
C SER A 49 3.25 2.60 3.98
N GLN A 50 4.59 2.64 3.93
CA GLN A 50 5.39 3.85 4.20
C GLN A 50 5.51 4.78 2.98
N LEU A 51 5.26 4.28 1.77
CA LEU A 51 5.50 5.01 0.53
C LEU A 51 4.23 5.60 -0.09
N HIS A 52 3.09 4.92 0.06
CA HIS A 52 1.84 5.42 -0.48
C HIS A 52 1.35 6.66 0.27
N ARG A 53 0.44 7.41 -0.34
CA ARG A 53 -0.12 8.63 0.23
C ARG A 53 -1.29 8.28 1.16
N LYS A 54 -1.29 8.89 2.34
CA LYS A 54 -2.39 8.77 3.32
C LYS A 54 -3.12 10.09 3.40
N GLU A 55 -4.44 10.06 3.24
CA GLU A 55 -5.30 11.24 3.33
C GLU A 55 -6.33 11.06 4.43
N MET A 56 -6.33 11.98 5.39
CA MET A 56 -7.34 11.99 6.44
C MET A 56 -8.42 13.00 6.11
N ARG A 57 -9.67 12.56 6.05
CA ARG A 57 -10.84 13.38 5.71
C ARG A 57 -11.89 13.30 6.81
N LYS A 58 -12.73 14.35 6.94
CA LYS A 58 -13.81 14.39 7.94
C LYS A 58 -15.10 13.73 7.45
N ALA A 59 -15.35 13.79 6.15
CA ALA A 59 -16.57 13.25 5.54
C ALA A 59 -16.32 11.83 5.01
N LYS A 60 -17.29 10.93 5.16
CA LYS A 60 -17.23 9.55 4.65
C LYS A 60 -17.23 9.49 3.12
N GLN A 61 -17.86 10.46 2.48
CA GLN A 61 -17.90 10.62 1.03
C GLN A 61 -17.45 12.01 0.68
N GLY A 62 -16.73 12.14 -0.41
CA GLY A 62 -16.24 13.43 -0.86
C GLY A 62 -15.37 13.31 -2.11
N GLU A 63 -14.74 14.41 -2.43
CA GLU A 63 -13.91 14.55 -3.61
C GLU A 63 -12.49 14.97 -3.21
N LEU A 64 -11.51 14.43 -3.91
CA LEU A 64 -10.13 14.87 -3.88
C LEU A 64 -9.90 15.72 -5.13
N ASP A 65 -9.64 17.00 -4.93
CA ASP A 65 -9.39 17.92 -6.04
C ASP A 65 -8.01 17.66 -6.64
N LYS A 66 -7.99 17.57 -7.97
CA LYS A 66 -6.78 17.46 -8.76
C LYS A 66 -6.68 18.67 -9.68
N ILE A 67 -5.54 19.34 -9.64
CA ILE A 67 -5.27 20.50 -10.49
C ILE A 67 -4.22 20.08 -11.52
N ALA A 68 -4.53 20.25 -12.79
CA ALA A 68 -3.63 19.92 -13.89
C ALA A 68 -3.65 21.00 -14.97
N ILE A 69 -2.59 21.05 -15.76
CA ILE A 69 -2.53 21.88 -16.96
C ILE A 69 -2.74 20.95 -18.17
N GLY A 70 -3.78 21.19 -18.94
CA GLY A 70 -4.27 20.25 -19.97
C GLY A 70 -3.44 20.18 -21.26
N GLY A 71 -2.20 20.72 -21.31
CA GLY A 71 -1.40 20.63 -22.52
C GLY A 71 -0.27 21.67 -22.62
N ARG A 72 0.22 21.87 -23.84
CA ARG A 72 1.26 22.86 -24.11
C ARG A 72 0.68 24.27 -24.02
N ILE A 73 1.23 25.10 -23.14
CA ILE A 73 0.75 26.48 -22.88
C ILE A 73 1.63 27.56 -23.50
N LEU A 74 2.85 27.21 -23.92
CA LEU A 74 3.77 28.19 -24.51
C LEU A 74 3.38 28.52 -25.95
N ARG A 75 3.38 29.82 -26.26
CA ARG A 75 3.21 30.34 -27.63
C ARG A 75 4.31 31.30 -27.98
N LYS A 76 4.58 31.45 -29.27
CA LYS A 76 5.53 32.43 -29.78
C LYS A 76 5.00 33.85 -29.53
N LYS A 77 5.79 34.68 -28.88
CA LYS A 77 5.48 36.11 -28.76
C LYS A 77 5.65 36.80 -30.14
N THR A 78 4.62 37.50 -30.55
CA THR A 78 4.69 38.41 -31.72
C THR A 78 4.72 39.84 -31.17
N GLU A 79 5.61 40.66 -31.68
CA GLU A 79 5.74 42.05 -31.26
C GLU A 79 4.48 42.83 -31.65
N ASN A 80 3.96 43.63 -30.71
CA ASN A 80 2.79 44.48 -30.89
C ASN A 80 1.49 43.76 -31.24
N SER A 81 1.34 42.47 -30.88
CA SER A 81 0.14 41.66 -31.14
C SER A 81 -0.21 40.84 -29.90
N ASP A 82 -1.45 40.90 -29.44
CA ASP A 82 -2.05 39.96 -28.49
C ASP A 82 -2.93 38.98 -29.25
N ASP A 83 -2.66 37.66 -29.14
CA ASP A 83 -3.43 36.58 -29.74
C ASP A 83 -4.64 36.19 -28.90
N ASN A 84 -4.94 36.96 -27.82
CA ASN A 84 -6.01 36.73 -26.86
C ASN A 84 -5.95 35.33 -26.18
N TYR A 85 -4.83 34.63 -26.30
CA TYR A 85 -4.66 33.34 -25.65
C TYR A 85 -4.36 33.54 -24.16
N ARG A 86 -5.10 32.83 -23.32
CA ARG A 86 -4.88 32.75 -21.88
C ARG A 86 -4.82 31.28 -21.49
N ALA A 87 -3.70 30.87 -20.91
CA ALA A 87 -3.53 29.52 -20.38
C ALA A 87 -4.46 29.34 -19.16
N GLY A 88 -5.23 28.26 -19.16
CA GLY A 88 -6.12 27.90 -18.06
C GLY A 88 -5.62 26.67 -17.32
N VAL A 89 -6.06 26.55 -16.07
CA VAL A 89 -5.87 25.36 -15.25
C VAL A 89 -7.13 24.51 -15.34
N GLN A 90 -6.96 23.19 -15.52
CA GLN A 90 -8.06 22.24 -15.48
C GLN A 90 -8.12 21.62 -14.09
N THR A 91 -9.29 21.63 -13.50
CA THR A 91 -9.56 20.92 -12.24
C THR A 91 -10.34 19.65 -12.57
N SER A 92 -9.89 18.53 -12.03
CA SER A 92 -10.63 17.27 -12.03
C SER A 92 -10.80 16.80 -10.61
N LYS A 93 -11.79 15.93 -10.39
CA LYS A 93 -12.14 15.43 -9.06
C LYS A 93 -12.03 13.92 -9.06
N ILE A 94 -11.60 13.38 -7.95
CA ILE A 94 -11.52 11.95 -7.69
C ILE A 94 -12.46 11.69 -6.53
N GLU A 95 -13.50 10.91 -6.74
CA GLU A 95 -14.45 10.56 -5.71
C GLU A 95 -13.88 9.48 -4.79
N TYR A 96 -14.15 9.62 -3.49
CA TYR A 96 -13.89 8.58 -2.49
C TYR A 96 -15.15 8.29 -1.69
N ASN A 97 -15.32 7.04 -1.26
CA ASN A 97 -16.44 6.57 -0.48
C ASN A 97 -15.97 5.56 0.57
N THR A 98 -15.58 6.07 1.73
CA THR A 98 -15.03 5.24 2.81
C THR A 98 -16.07 4.29 3.38
N LYS A 99 -15.67 3.05 3.63
CA LYS A 99 -16.49 2.01 4.25
C LYS A 99 -16.12 1.86 5.70
N ALA A 100 -17.15 1.65 6.53
CA ALA A 100 -16.96 1.45 7.97
C ALA A 100 -16.41 0.04 8.25
N ILE A 101 -15.31 -0.01 8.96
CA ILE A 101 -14.62 -1.23 9.38
C ILE A 101 -14.58 -1.28 10.91
N ARG A 102 -14.61 -2.47 11.47
CA ARG A 102 -14.45 -2.71 12.90
C ARG A 102 -13.49 -3.87 13.15
N LEU A 103 -12.65 -3.72 14.17
CA LEU A 103 -11.80 -4.79 14.70
C LEU A 103 -12.14 -4.99 16.18
N PRO A 104 -12.93 -6.02 16.56
CA PRO A 104 -13.19 -6.37 17.94
C PRO A 104 -12.20 -7.41 18.44
N TRP A 105 -11.79 -7.31 19.71
CA TRP A 105 -11.10 -8.40 20.42
C TRP A 105 -11.42 -8.35 21.92
N GLU A 106 -11.12 -9.43 22.61
CA GLU A 106 -11.34 -9.56 24.04
C GLU A 106 -10.14 -10.20 24.74
N ILE A 107 -9.95 -9.85 26.02
CA ILE A 107 -8.92 -10.41 26.89
C ILE A 107 -9.59 -10.78 28.20
N THR A 108 -9.33 -12.00 28.70
CA THR A 108 -9.85 -12.44 30.01
C THR A 108 -8.97 -11.89 31.13
N GLU A 109 -9.58 -11.54 32.27
CA GLU A 109 -8.85 -11.07 33.46
C GLU A 109 -7.96 -12.20 34.05
N GLU A 110 -8.36 -13.45 33.90
CA GLU A 110 -7.56 -14.61 34.30
C GLU A 110 -6.23 -14.66 33.51
N LEU A 111 -6.29 -14.46 32.18
CA LEU A 111 -5.09 -14.41 31.33
C LEU A 111 -4.14 -13.29 31.74
N LEU A 112 -4.68 -12.12 32.10
CA LEU A 112 -3.88 -11.00 32.59
C LEU A 112 -3.19 -11.28 33.94
N ARG A 113 -3.83 -12.05 34.80
CA ARG A 113 -3.27 -12.42 36.11
C ARG A 113 -2.23 -13.53 36.03
N GLU A 114 -2.42 -14.50 35.14
CA GLU A 114 -1.55 -15.68 35.04
C GLU A 114 -0.37 -15.49 34.06
N ASN A 115 -0.41 -14.45 33.25
CA ASN A 115 0.65 -14.20 32.26
C ASN A 115 1.92 -13.70 32.94
N ILE A 116 3.08 -14.20 32.43
CA ILE A 116 4.42 -13.83 32.87
C ILE A 116 4.70 -12.33 32.65
N GLU A 117 4.10 -11.71 31.65
CA GLU A 117 4.27 -10.29 31.31
C GLU A 117 3.45 -9.35 32.21
N GLY A 118 2.51 -9.89 33.00
CA GLY A 118 1.69 -9.12 33.93
C GLY A 118 0.92 -7.98 33.25
N GLU A 119 1.03 -6.77 33.79
CA GLU A 119 0.34 -5.58 33.26
C GLU A 119 0.77 -5.18 31.82
N GLY A 120 1.98 -5.57 31.38
CA GLY A 120 2.48 -5.31 30.04
C GLY A 120 1.83 -6.14 28.92
N TYR A 121 1.11 -7.20 29.28
CA TYR A 121 0.47 -8.09 28.28
C TYR A 121 -0.59 -7.38 27.44
N GLU A 122 -1.34 -6.45 28.01
CA GLU A 122 -2.34 -5.67 27.30
C GLU A 122 -1.69 -4.84 26.17
N ASP A 123 -0.55 -4.22 26.43
CA ASP A 123 0.17 -3.42 25.46
C ASP A 123 0.78 -4.30 24.35
N THR A 124 1.27 -5.48 24.69
CA THR A 124 1.75 -6.48 23.74
C THR A 124 0.62 -6.93 22.79
N VAL A 125 -0.56 -7.24 23.31
CA VAL A 125 -1.73 -7.61 22.49
C VAL A 125 -2.16 -6.43 21.61
N MET A 126 -2.17 -5.21 22.13
CA MET A 126 -2.46 -4.00 21.34
C MET A 126 -1.48 -3.84 20.17
N ALA A 127 -0.18 -4.03 20.40
CA ALA A 127 0.83 -3.95 19.34
C ALA A 127 0.64 -5.04 18.29
N LEU A 128 0.34 -6.28 18.68
CA LEU A 128 0.04 -7.39 17.77
C LEU A 128 -1.20 -7.11 16.92
N MET A 129 -2.29 -6.63 17.53
CA MET A 129 -3.53 -6.27 16.82
C MET A 129 -3.31 -5.12 15.86
N SER A 130 -2.49 -4.14 16.23
CA SER A 130 -2.11 -3.03 15.35
C SER A 130 -1.32 -3.51 14.12
N THR A 131 -0.37 -4.41 14.32
CA THR A 131 0.43 -5.00 13.25
C THR A 131 -0.44 -5.79 12.29
N GLN A 132 -1.32 -6.66 12.82
CA GLN A 132 -2.25 -7.44 12.01
C GLN A 132 -3.23 -6.55 11.24
N LEU A 133 -3.77 -5.51 11.87
CA LEU A 133 -4.62 -4.53 11.19
C LEU A 133 -3.89 -3.89 9.99
N GLY A 134 -2.60 -3.58 10.13
CA GLY A 134 -1.81 -3.02 9.04
C GLY A 134 -1.65 -3.98 7.86
N ILE A 135 -1.45 -5.27 8.14
CA ILE A 135 -1.36 -6.32 7.12
C ILE A 135 -2.71 -6.50 6.41
N ASP A 136 -3.80 -6.61 7.18
CA ASP A 136 -5.15 -6.79 6.65
C ASP A 136 -5.59 -5.58 5.81
N LEU A 137 -5.24 -4.35 6.24
CA LEU A 137 -5.52 -3.15 5.47
C LEU A 137 -4.74 -3.09 4.16
N GLU A 138 -3.47 -3.50 4.17
CA GLU A 138 -2.69 -3.56 2.93
C GLU A 138 -3.28 -4.57 1.95
N ASP A 139 -3.72 -5.73 2.45
CA ASP A 139 -4.39 -6.74 1.62
C ASP A 139 -5.72 -6.22 1.06
N LEU A 140 -6.54 -5.58 1.89
CA LEU A 140 -7.79 -4.94 1.46
C LEU A 140 -7.55 -3.84 0.41
N HIS A 141 -6.53 -3.01 0.59
CA HIS A 141 -6.20 -1.96 -0.37
C HIS A 141 -5.76 -2.52 -1.73
N TRP A 142 -5.05 -3.64 -1.76
CA TRP A 142 -4.61 -4.24 -3.01
C TRP A 142 -5.66 -5.14 -3.63
N ASN A 143 -6.16 -6.11 -2.88
CA ASN A 143 -6.97 -7.23 -3.36
C ASN A 143 -8.46 -7.09 -3.06
N GLY A 144 -8.89 -5.99 -2.44
CA GLY A 144 -10.30 -5.75 -2.13
C GLY A 144 -11.18 -5.91 -3.38
N ASP A 145 -12.27 -6.66 -3.23
CA ASP A 145 -13.23 -6.95 -4.29
C ASP A 145 -14.62 -7.12 -3.69
N THR A 146 -15.51 -6.16 -3.92
CA THR A 146 -16.90 -6.18 -3.43
C THR A 146 -17.72 -7.36 -3.96
N GLU A 147 -17.23 -8.08 -4.97
CA GLU A 147 -17.86 -9.30 -5.52
C GLU A 147 -17.27 -10.58 -4.93
N SER A 148 -16.23 -10.46 -4.07
CA SER A 148 -15.60 -11.61 -3.40
C SER A 148 -16.53 -12.26 -2.39
N SER A 149 -16.38 -13.58 -2.22
CA SER A 149 -17.02 -14.34 -1.14
C SER A 149 -16.32 -14.18 0.22
N ASP A 150 -15.10 -13.62 0.24
CA ASP A 150 -14.36 -13.34 1.47
C ASP A 150 -14.94 -12.11 2.18
N GLY A 151 -15.27 -12.26 3.48
CA GLY A 151 -15.91 -11.20 4.27
C GLY A 151 -15.04 -9.96 4.49
N MET A 152 -13.70 -10.11 4.45
CA MET A 152 -12.76 -8.99 4.56
C MET A 152 -12.56 -8.29 3.22
N LEU A 153 -12.26 -9.04 2.17
CA LEU A 153 -12.01 -8.48 0.83
C LEU A 153 -13.25 -7.86 0.20
N SER A 154 -14.46 -8.30 0.58
CA SER A 154 -15.72 -7.77 0.07
C SER A 154 -16.11 -6.39 0.62
N ILE A 155 -15.33 -5.82 1.56
CA ILE A 155 -15.63 -4.52 2.19
C ILE A 155 -15.56 -3.39 1.16
N ASN A 156 -14.50 -3.36 0.35
CA ASN A 156 -14.26 -2.29 -0.63
C ASN A 156 -13.52 -2.81 -1.86
N ASP A 157 -13.60 -2.08 -2.99
CA ASP A 157 -12.80 -2.37 -4.16
C ASP A 157 -11.37 -1.83 -4.00
N GLY A 158 -10.38 -2.72 -4.08
CA GLY A 158 -8.97 -2.40 -3.97
C GLY A 158 -8.38 -1.77 -5.24
N TRP A 159 -7.11 -1.38 -5.14
CA TRP A 159 -6.37 -0.76 -6.26
C TRP A 159 -6.27 -1.69 -7.47
N LEU A 160 -6.00 -2.99 -7.29
CA LEU A 160 -5.90 -3.95 -8.40
C LEU A 160 -7.20 -4.02 -9.22
N LYS A 161 -8.35 -4.16 -8.55
CA LYS A 161 -9.65 -4.21 -9.22
C LYS A 161 -9.92 -2.90 -9.95
N LYS A 162 -9.63 -1.75 -9.32
CA LYS A 162 -9.80 -0.42 -9.93
C LYS A 162 -8.90 -0.25 -11.16
N ILE A 163 -7.64 -0.72 -11.13
CA ILE A 163 -6.72 -0.69 -12.27
C ILE A 163 -7.21 -1.60 -13.39
N LYS A 164 -7.54 -2.87 -13.09
CA LYS A 164 -8.01 -3.86 -14.08
C LYS A 164 -9.32 -3.41 -14.76
N LYS A 165 -10.17 -2.64 -14.08
CA LYS A 165 -11.44 -2.14 -14.59
C LYS A 165 -11.32 -0.82 -15.39
N SER A 166 -10.28 -0.04 -15.14
CA SER A 166 -10.07 1.26 -15.78
C SER A 166 -9.63 1.10 -17.24
N LYS A 167 -10.14 1.95 -18.11
CA LYS A 167 -9.70 2.06 -19.51
C LYS A 167 -8.48 2.98 -19.68
N GLU A 168 -8.15 3.74 -18.66
CA GLU A 168 -7.04 4.71 -18.67
C GLU A 168 -5.73 4.09 -18.20
N SER A 169 -5.79 2.99 -17.45
CA SER A 169 -4.60 2.24 -17.03
C SER A 169 -3.99 1.46 -18.20
N HIS A 170 -2.67 1.32 -18.18
CA HIS A 170 -1.93 0.61 -19.22
C HIS A 170 -1.75 -0.86 -18.83
N ILE A 171 -2.67 -1.71 -19.29
CA ILE A 171 -2.68 -3.14 -19.00
C ILE A 171 -1.90 -3.88 -20.08
N VAL A 172 -0.86 -4.58 -19.69
CA VAL A 172 -0.07 -5.49 -20.53
C VAL A 172 -0.39 -6.93 -20.10
N ASP A 173 -0.91 -7.72 -20.99
CA ASP A 173 -1.17 -9.13 -20.76
C ASP A 173 0.06 -9.93 -21.19
N HIS A 174 0.77 -10.54 -20.23
CA HIS A 174 1.97 -11.30 -20.51
C HIS A 174 1.73 -12.49 -21.44
N ALA A 175 0.56 -13.13 -21.35
CA ALA A 175 0.21 -14.26 -22.22
C ALA A 175 0.16 -13.88 -23.72
N LYS A 176 0.01 -12.58 -24.03
CA LYS A 176 0.03 -12.05 -25.40
C LYS A 176 1.41 -11.58 -25.85
N LEU A 177 2.40 -11.58 -24.94
CA LEU A 177 3.79 -11.28 -25.31
C LEU A 177 4.39 -12.54 -25.95
N VAL A 178 4.69 -12.46 -27.25
CA VAL A 178 5.32 -13.55 -28.00
C VAL A 178 6.70 -13.14 -28.48
N THR A 179 7.64 -14.06 -28.44
CA THR A 179 8.96 -13.92 -29.08
C THR A 179 8.94 -14.60 -30.44
N GLY A 180 9.41 -13.90 -31.46
CA GLY A 180 9.47 -14.41 -32.83
C GLY A 180 8.27 -13.97 -33.70
N THR A 181 8.29 -14.36 -34.96
CA THR A 181 7.25 -14.07 -35.96
C THR A 181 6.78 -15.36 -36.62
N GLY A 182 5.48 -15.47 -36.89
CA GLY A 182 4.89 -16.64 -37.56
C GLY A 182 4.85 -17.88 -36.68
N GLU A 183 5.06 -19.07 -37.28
CA GLU A 183 5.02 -20.37 -36.58
C GLU A 183 6.08 -20.56 -35.49
N ALA A 184 7.13 -19.70 -35.48
CA ALA A 184 8.17 -19.68 -34.45
C ALA A 184 7.83 -18.81 -33.23
N ALA A 185 6.63 -18.25 -33.17
CA ALA A 185 6.19 -17.45 -32.04
C ALA A 185 5.94 -18.37 -30.83
N ALA A 186 6.80 -18.28 -29.83
CA ALA A 186 6.64 -18.98 -28.56
C ALA A 186 6.18 -18.01 -27.47
N ALA A 187 5.36 -18.51 -26.53
CA ALA A 187 5.00 -17.74 -25.35
C ALA A 187 6.26 -17.33 -24.58
N ASN A 188 6.41 -16.05 -24.29
CA ASN A 188 7.53 -15.55 -23.49
C ASN A 188 7.39 -16.05 -22.05
N GLY A 189 8.46 -16.61 -21.50
CA GLY A 189 8.60 -16.71 -20.06
C GLY A 189 8.94 -15.35 -19.44
N PHE A 190 8.89 -15.28 -18.11
CA PHE A 190 9.25 -14.08 -17.36
C PHE A 190 10.73 -13.70 -17.56
N GLY A 191 11.02 -12.44 -17.79
CA GLY A 191 12.39 -11.97 -17.96
C GLY A 191 12.49 -10.53 -18.47
N LYS A 192 13.59 -10.24 -19.17
CA LYS A 192 13.86 -8.87 -19.70
C LYS A 192 12.72 -8.34 -20.59
N GLY A 193 12.12 -9.21 -21.42
CA GLY A 193 11.02 -8.84 -22.32
C GLY A 193 9.79 -8.32 -21.56
N SER A 194 9.45 -8.94 -20.43
CA SER A 194 8.35 -8.53 -19.56
C SER A 194 8.56 -7.12 -18.97
N ILE A 195 9.77 -6.86 -18.49
CA ILE A 195 10.16 -5.54 -17.92
C ILE A 195 10.13 -4.45 -19.02
N PHE A 196 10.67 -4.74 -20.21
CA PHE A 196 10.65 -3.79 -21.32
C PHE A 196 9.23 -3.52 -21.82
N ALA A 197 8.38 -4.55 -21.93
CA ALA A 197 6.99 -4.40 -22.35
C ALA A 197 6.20 -3.50 -21.41
N LEU A 198 6.33 -3.75 -20.09
CA LEU A 198 5.65 -2.93 -19.07
C LEU A 198 6.16 -1.49 -19.06
N SER A 199 7.49 -1.29 -19.13
CA SER A 199 8.05 0.06 -19.22
C SER A 199 7.66 0.77 -20.52
N GLY A 200 7.55 0.03 -21.63
CA GLY A 200 7.10 0.56 -22.92
C GLY A 200 5.64 1.04 -22.90
N ALA A 201 4.79 0.36 -22.14
CA ALA A 201 3.38 0.73 -21.97
C ALA A 201 3.19 2.04 -21.19
N MET A 202 4.10 2.37 -20.27
CA MET A 202 4.04 3.61 -19.51
C MET A 202 4.28 4.83 -20.39
N PRO A 203 3.41 5.85 -20.39
CA PRO A 203 3.62 7.10 -21.13
C PRO A 203 4.86 7.86 -20.65
N ASN A 204 5.61 8.44 -21.61
CA ASN A 204 6.86 9.13 -21.30
C ASN A 204 6.70 10.31 -20.32
N LYS A 205 5.54 10.95 -20.30
CA LYS A 205 5.24 12.08 -19.38
C LYS A 205 5.30 11.68 -17.89
N TYR A 206 5.12 10.39 -17.58
CA TYR A 206 5.16 9.88 -16.21
C TYR A 206 6.46 9.17 -15.85
N LYS A 207 7.39 8.98 -16.82
CA LYS A 207 8.68 8.34 -16.57
C LYS A 207 9.62 9.29 -15.82
N ASN A 208 9.55 9.25 -14.50
CA ASN A 208 10.38 10.05 -13.61
C ASN A 208 11.13 9.15 -12.60
N SER A 209 12.00 9.74 -11.80
CA SER A 209 12.82 9.02 -10.80
C SER A 209 12.02 8.43 -9.63
N ASN A 210 10.75 8.83 -9.46
CA ASN A 210 9.90 8.36 -8.39
C ASN A 210 9.20 7.03 -8.71
N LEU A 211 9.19 6.62 -9.99
CA LEU A 211 8.63 5.34 -10.39
C LEU A 211 9.29 4.19 -9.64
N ARG A 212 8.48 3.19 -9.29
CA ARG A 212 8.89 1.95 -8.62
C ARG A 212 8.22 0.76 -9.29
N TRP A 213 8.95 -0.33 -9.32
CA TRP A 213 8.41 -1.64 -9.61
C TRP A 213 7.76 -2.18 -8.34
N ILE A 214 6.47 -2.42 -8.39
CA ILE A 214 5.70 -2.97 -7.26
C ILE A 214 5.37 -4.41 -7.61
N MET A 215 5.82 -5.36 -6.78
CA MET A 215 5.66 -6.79 -7.03
C MET A 215 5.68 -7.56 -5.72
N SER A 216 5.21 -8.82 -5.75
CA SER A 216 5.30 -9.71 -4.59
C SER A 216 6.77 -10.07 -4.26
N PRO A 217 7.08 -10.50 -3.02
CA PRO A 217 8.38 -11.02 -2.66
C PRO A 217 8.80 -12.21 -3.53
N SER A 218 7.89 -13.16 -3.79
CA SER A 218 8.12 -14.32 -4.65
C SER A 218 8.50 -13.90 -6.07
N ARG A 219 7.82 -12.89 -6.63
CA ARG A 219 8.12 -12.39 -7.97
C ARG A 219 9.48 -11.67 -8.02
N ARG A 220 9.85 -10.99 -6.95
CA ARG A 220 11.19 -10.41 -6.82
C ARG A 220 12.28 -11.49 -6.79
N GLU A 221 12.05 -12.58 -6.06
CA GLU A 221 12.97 -13.74 -6.04
C GLU A 221 13.13 -14.35 -7.43
N LYS A 222 12.04 -14.54 -8.17
CA LYS A 222 12.06 -14.99 -9.57
C LYS A 222 12.84 -14.03 -10.48
N TRP A 223 12.76 -12.74 -10.25
CA TRP A 223 13.59 -11.77 -10.99
C TRP A 223 15.08 -11.95 -10.70
N ILE A 224 15.47 -12.16 -9.45
CA ILE A 224 16.87 -12.41 -9.05
C ILE A 224 17.33 -13.74 -9.64
N GLU A 225 16.52 -14.80 -9.58
CA GLU A 225 16.81 -16.10 -10.18
C GLU A 225 17.04 -15.97 -11.71
N TYR A 226 16.18 -15.22 -12.41
CA TYR A 226 16.38 -14.93 -13.83
C TYR A 226 17.70 -14.23 -14.12
N LEU A 227 18.11 -13.27 -13.29
CA LEU A 227 19.40 -12.59 -13.47
C LEU A 227 20.59 -13.50 -13.21
N THR A 228 20.49 -14.37 -12.20
CA THR A 228 21.53 -15.34 -11.82
C THR A 228 21.75 -16.40 -12.91
N ASN A 229 20.70 -16.82 -13.58
CA ASN A 229 20.79 -17.80 -14.67
C ASN A 229 21.49 -17.28 -15.94
N ARG A 230 21.84 -15.98 -15.98
CA ARG A 230 22.63 -15.43 -17.09
C ARG A 230 24.11 -15.75 -16.88
N PRO A 231 24.81 -16.25 -17.94
CA PRO A 231 26.24 -16.56 -17.88
C PRO A 231 27.10 -15.27 -17.90
N THR A 232 26.90 -14.38 -16.96
CA THR A 232 27.63 -13.10 -16.87
C THR A 232 27.97 -12.82 -15.41
N GLY A 233 29.09 -12.13 -15.14
CA GLY A 233 29.45 -11.70 -13.79
C GLY A 233 28.41 -10.82 -13.07
N ALA A 234 27.43 -10.30 -13.81
CA ALA A 234 26.28 -9.60 -13.25
C ALA A 234 25.32 -10.57 -12.52
N GLY A 235 25.22 -11.83 -12.94
CA GLY A 235 24.43 -12.87 -12.25
C GLY A 235 25.00 -13.18 -10.86
N ASP A 236 26.31 -13.38 -10.76
CA ASP A 236 26.98 -13.64 -9.48
C ASP A 236 26.86 -12.45 -8.54
N ALA A 237 26.98 -11.22 -9.04
CA ALA A 237 26.78 -10.00 -8.27
C ALA A 237 25.33 -9.89 -7.75
N ALA A 238 24.35 -10.33 -8.53
CA ALA A 238 22.94 -10.36 -8.13
C ALA A 238 22.71 -11.31 -6.96
N LEU A 239 23.27 -12.53 -7.01
CA LEU A 239 23.17 -13.53 -5.94
C LEU A 239 23.83 -13.06 -4.64
N LEU A 240 25.00 -12.42 -4.76
CA LEU A 240 25.74 -11.91 -3.61
C LEU A 240 25.15 -10.60 -3.04
N GLY A 241 24.14 -10.04 -3.66
CA GLY A 241 23.55 -8.75 -3.29
C GLY A 241 24.52 -7.58 -3.48
N VAL A 242 25.59 -7.77 -4.24
CA VAL A 242 26.58 -6.75 -4.52
C VAL A 242 26.09 -5.92 -5.71
N GLY A 243 25.79 -4.67 -5.44
CA GLY A 243 25.37 -3.70 -6.43
C GLY A 243 23.89 -3.34 -6.36
N ASP A 244 23.65 -2.07 -6.16
CA ASP A 244 22.32 -1.44 -6.07
C ASP A 244 21.49 -1.61 -7.38
N GLN A 245 22.15 -1.98 -8.47
CA GLN A 245 21.56 -2.14 -9.81
C GLN A 245 20.58 -3.34 -9.91
N VAL A 246 20.77 -4.40 -9.12
CA VAL A 246 19.91 -5.59 -9.10
C VAL A 246 18.49 -5.23 -8.65
N ASN A 247 18.38 -4.33 -7.70
CA ASN A 247 17.12 -3.84 -7.16
C ASN A 247 16.54 -2.65 -7.94
N LYS A 248 17.15 -2.29 -9.08
CA LYS A 248 16.74 -1.13 -9.90
C LYS A 248 16.69 -1.46 -11.39
N PRO A 249 15.82 -2.39 -11.83
CA PRO A 249 15.63 -2.61 -13.25
C PRO A 249 15.32 -1.30 -13.96
N MET A 250 16.04 -0.98 -15.04
CA MET A 250 15.90 0.27 -15.78
C MET A 250 16.08 1.55 -14.93
N GLY A 251 16.76 1.46 -13.79
CA GLY A 251 16.98 2.59 -12.87
C GLY A 251 15.86 2.85 -11.86
N TYR A 252 14.74 2.12 -11.92
CA TYR A 252 13.64 2.25 -10.98
C TYR A 252 13.75 1.20 -9.86
N GLY A 253 13.61 1.62 -8.61
CA GLY A 253 13.68 0.72 -7.46
C GLY A 253 12.51 -0.27 -7.42
N ILE A 254 12.75 -1.43 -6.81
CA ILE A 254 11.72 -2.42 -6.53
C ILE A 254 11.16 -2.18 -5.12
N VAL A 255 9.85 -2.24 -4.99
CA VAL A 255 9.13 -2.26 -3.72
C VAL A 255 8.32 -3.55 -3.67
N THR A 256 8.51 -4.32 -2.61
CA THR A 256 7.79 -5.58 -2.40
C THR A 256 6.54 -5.36 -1.59
N VAL A 257 5.46 -5.99 -2.02
CA VAL A 257 4.16 -6.00 -1.37
C VAL A 257 3.77 -7.45 -1.12
N PRO A 258 3.76 -7.91 0.15
CA PRO A 258 3.47 -9.31 0.47
C PRO A 258 2.08 -9.80 0.02
N SER A 259 1.09 -8.91 0.06
CA SER A 259 -0.29 -9.21 -0.31
C SER A 259 -0.57 -9.17 -1.81
N LEU A 260 0.41 -8.76 -2.65
CA LEU A 260 0.20 -8.71 -4.09
C LEU A 260 0.25 -10.10 -4.73
N GLU A 261 -0.63 -10.37 -5.69
CA GLU A 261 -0.63 -11.59 -6.50
C GLU A 261 0.72 -11.80 -7.21
N ASP A 262 1.20 -13.05 -7.26
CA ASP A 262 2.52 -13.38 -7.84
C ASP A 262 2.57 -13.23 -9.37
N ASP A 263 1.43 -13.27 -10.04
CA ASP A 263 1.31 -13.12 -11.49
C ASP A 263 1.22 -11.65 -11.97
N VAL A 264 1.38 -10.69 -11.04
CA VAL A 264 1.21 -9.26 -11.31
C VAL A 264 2.48 -8.48 -11.00
N ILE A 265 2.83 -7.53 -11.87
CA ILE A 265 3.83 -6.48 -11.63
C ILE A 265 3.22 -5.14 -12.02
N ILE A 266 3.42 -4.14 -11.17
CA ILE A 266 2.94 -2.78 -11.41
C ILE A 266 4.13 -1.83 -11.51
N LEU A 267 4.09 -0.92 -12.46
CA LEU A 267 5.02 0.20 -12.59
C LEU A 267 4.24 1.49 -12.36
N ALA A 268 4.49 2.14 -11.24
CA ALA A 268 3.82 3.38 -10.87
C ALA A 268 4.63 4.16 -9.82
N ASP A 269 4.27 5.42 -9.59
CA ASP A 269 4.72 6.16 -8.40
C ASP A 269 3.89 5.69 -7.19
N PRO A 270 4.49 5.21 -6.09
CA PRO A 270 3.75 4.79 -4.89
C PRO A 270 2.84 5.89 -4.33
N LYS A 271 3.20 7.16 -4.48
CA LYS A 271 2.38 8.30 -4.03
C LYS A 271 1.10 8.50 -4.84
N ASN A 272 0.98 7.83 -5.98
CA ASN A 272 -0.23 7.81 -6.78
C ASN A 272 -1.36 6.99 -6.14
N PHE A 273 -0.99 6.06 -5.25
CA PHE A 273 -1.92 5.27 -4.46
C PHE A 273 -2.25 6.00 -3.16
N ILE A 274 -3.54 6.21 -2.92
CA ILE A 274 -4.04 6.99 -1.78
C ILE A 274 -4.92 6.09 -0.93
N ALA A 275 -4.57 5.96 0.35
CA ALA A 275 -5.46 5.41 1.36
C ALA A 275 -6.19 6.58 2.04
N VAL A 276 -7.50 6.58 1.98
CA VAL A 276 -8.36 7.64 2.53
C VAL A 276 -9.02 7.15 3.80
N ASN A 277 -8.71 7.80 4.93
CA ASN A 277 -9.29 7.48 6.23
C ASN A 277 -10.11 8.67 6.74
N THR A 278 -11.18 8.41 7.47
CA THR A 278 -11.89 9.48 8.17
C THR A 278 -11.33 9.71 9.57
N TYR A 279 -11.47 10.94 10.07
CA TYR A 279 -11.00 11.31 11.44
C TYR A 279 -11.76 10.63 12.57
N ASP A 280 -12.80 9.86 12.26
CA ASP A 280 -13.69 9.28 13.26
C ASP A 280 -13.19 7.92 13.80
N THR A 281 -11.87 7.73 13.74
CA THR A 281 -11.22 6.55 14.30
C THR A 281 -11.38 6.52 15.81
N ARG A 282 -12.06 5.49 16.32
CA ARG A 282 -12.37 5.33 17.74
C ARG A 282 -11.92 3.98 18.21
N VAL A 283 -10.98 3.99 19.15
CA VAL A 283 -10.64 2.81 19.93
C VAL A 283 -11.42 2.87 21.24
N ARG A 284 -12.23 1.86 21.51
CA ARG A 284 -13.02 1.77 22.72
C ARG A 284 -12.61 0.54 23.50
N LYS A 285 -12.44 0.74 24.81
CA LYS A 285 -12.23 -0.32 25.81
C LYS A 285 -13.38 -0.29 26.79
N THR A 286 -13.91 -1.44 27.18
CA THR A 286 -14.83 -1.55 28.29
C THR A 286 -14.44 -2.70 29.22
N THR A 287 -14.37 -2.39 30.49
CA THR A 287 -14.19 -3.34 31.62
C THR A 287 -15.45 -3.43 32.45
N GLU A 288 -16.42 -2.56 32.18
CA GLU A 288 -17.68 -2.44 32.89
C GLU A 288 -18.84 -2.83 31.98
N GLY A 289 -19.85 -3.38 32.53
CA GLY A 289 -21.04 -3.85 31.83
C GLY A 289 -21.38 -5.28 32.20
N LYS A 290 -22.65 -5.66 32.00
CA LYS A 290 -23.14 -6.95 32.43
C LYS A 290 -22.32 -8.13 31.88
N THR A 291 -22.00 -8.10 30.59
CA THR A 291 -21.23 -9.15 29.91
C THR A 291 -19.78 -9.18 30.38
N ALA A 292 -19.13 -8.02 30.47
CA ALA A 292 -17.73 -7.92 30.89
C ALA A 292 -17.53 -8.46 32.31
N VAL A 293 -18.45 -8.09 33.24
CA VAL A 293 -18.39 -8.52 34.63
C VAL A 293 -18.76 -10.00 34.80
N MET A 294 -19.75 -10.50 34.05
CA MET A 294 -20.20 -11.90 34.18
C MET A 294 -19.21 -12.89 33.54
N GLU A 295 -18.48 -12.47 32.51
CA GLU A 295 -17.51 -13.30 31.79
C GLU A 295 -16.05 -13.02 32.20
N ASP A 296 -15.83 -12.08 33.12
CA ASP A 296 -14.51 -11.64 33.61
C ASP A 296 -13.55 -11.28 32.46
N LYS A 297 -14.03 -10.41 31.52
CA LYS A 297 -13.34 -10.06 30.28
C LYS A 297 -13.27 -8.55 30.07
N ARG A 298 -12.22 -8.13 29.39
CA ARG A 298 -12.07 -6.80 28.82
C ARG A 298 -12.37 -6.83 27.31
N PHE A 299 -13.27 -5.98 26.85
CA PHE A 299 -13.61 -5.86 25.44
C PHE A 299 -12.96 -4.63 24.83
N TYR A 300 -12.41 -4.82 23.63
CA TYR A 300 -11.80 -3.77 22.82
C TYR A 300 -12.45 -3.75 21.47
N VAL A 301 -12.71 -2.57 20.93
CA VAL A 301 -13.22 -2.40 19.56
C VAL A 301 -12.60 -1.17 18.93
N ILE A 302 -12.06 -1.34 17.74
CA ILE A 302 -11.65 -0.24 16.88
C ILE A 302 -12.71 -0.04 15.80
N HIS A 303 -13.12 1.19 15.61
CA HIS A 303 -13.95 1.62 14.48
C HIS A 303 -13.20 2.66 13.67
N PHE A 304 -13.13 2.46 12.37
CA PHE A 304 -12.57 3.41 11.42
C PHE A 304 -13.26 3.26 10.07
N ASP A 305 -13.06 4.23 9.21
CA ASP A 305 -13.57 4.20 7.85
C ASP A 305 -12.40 4.31 6.89
N ASP A 306 -12.38 3.51 5.83
CA ASP A 306 -11.27 3.41 4.89
C ASP A 306 -11.73 3.27 3.42
N ASP A 307 -10.93 3.80 2.49
CA ASP A 307 -11.06 3.62 1.04
C ASP A 307 -9.71 3.70 0.35
N ALA A 308 -9.53 2.90 -0.68
CA ALA A 308 -8.34 2.83 -1.52
C ALA A 308 -8.58 3.55 -2.85
N VAL A 309 -7.90 4.65 -3.11
CA VAL A 309 -8.10 5.52 -4.30
C VAL A 309 -6.80 5.67 -5.09
N ILE A 310 -6.90 5.89 -6.40
CA ILE A 310 -5.76 6.16 -7.29
C ILE A 310 -5.90 7.57 -7.83
N GLN A 311 -4.82 8.38 -7.71
CA GLN A 311 -4.85 9.78 -8.10
C GLN A 311 -4.86 9.96 -9.63
N GLU A 312 -4.05 9.17 -10.35
CA GLU A 312 -3.90 9.26 -11.81
C GLU A 312 -3.83 7.86 -12.40
N MET A 313 -4.91 7.40 -13.04
CA MET A 313 -4.97 6.08 -13.66
C MET A 313 -4.02 5.95 -14.86
N ASP A 314 -3.87 7.01 -15.65
CA ASP A 314 -2.94 7.08 -16.81
C ASP A 314 -1.46 7.00 -16.40
N ALA A 315 -1.14 7.15 -15.10
CA ALA A 315 0.21 7.00 -14.54
C ALA A 315 0.46 5.61 -13.94
N VAL A 316 -0.34 4.62 -14.30
CA VAL A 316 -0.20 3.24 -13.82
C VAL A 316 -0.10 2.29 -15.00
N ALA A 317 0.97 1.49 -15.03
CA ALA A 317 1.10 0.37 -15.95
C ALA A 317 1.14 -0.94 -15.15
N ILE A 318 0.39 -1.94 -15.60
CA ILE A 318 0.26 -3.24 -14.96
C ILE A 318 0.57 -4.36 -15.96
N LEU A 319 1.34 -5.34 -15.54
CA LEU A 319 1.58 -6.58 -16.24
C LEU A 319 0.83 -7.69 -15.51
N THR A 320 0.05 -8.47 -16.21
CA THR A 320 -0.79 -9.54 -15.67
C THR A 320 -0.48 -10.89 -16.34
N ASN A 321 -0.93 -11.99 -15.74
CA ASN A 321 -0.76 -13.35 -16.27
C ASN A 321 0.73 -13.71 -16.50
N ILE A 322 1.58 -13.37 -15.54
CA ILE A 322 3.02 -13.63 -15.63
C ILE A 322 3.28 -15.09 -15.29
N PRO A 323 3.89 -15.89 -16.17
CA PRO A 323 4.21 -17.29 -15.90
C PRO A 323 5.37 -17.42 -14.90
N ASP A 324 5.49 -18.59 -14.27
CA ASP A 324 6.63 -18.93 -13.41
C ASP A 324 7.86 -19.41 -14.20
N THR A 325 7.68 -19.68 -15.49
CA THR A 325 8.77 -20.07 -16.39
C THR A 325 9.56 -18.86 -16.88
N PHE A 326 10.88 -19.03 -17.06
CA PHE A 326 11.74 -17.96 -17.56
C PHE A 326 11.71 -17.87 -19.09
N GLY A 327 11.78 -16.64 -19.57
CA GLY A 327 12.03 -16.35 -20.98
C GLY A 327 13.51 -16.48 -21.34
N ALA A 328 13.79 -16.71 -22.62
CA ALA A 328 15.15 -16.82 -23.14
C ALA A 328 15.90 -15.47 -23.12
#